data_487503ff237fd956d0d77ebb2cb854f5
#
_entry.id   487503ff237fd956d0d77ebb2cb854f5
#
_cell.length_a   1.000
_cell.length_b   1.000
_cell.length_c   1.000
_cell.angle_alpha   90.00
_cell.angle_beta   90.00
_cell.angle_gamma   90.00
#
_symmetry.space_group_name_H-M   'P 1'
#
loop_
_entity.id
_entity.type
_entity.pdbx_description
1 polymer ?
#
loop_
_entity_poly.entity_id
_entity_poly.type
_entity_poly.pdbx_seq_one_letter_code
_entity_poly.pdbx_strand_id
1 'polypeptide(L)'
;MDMQISPSLLAADFARLADETATVADVADWLHIDVMDGHFVPNLTVGLPVVMAMREHTELPLDCHLMISDPDRWAPEYAAAGAANVTIHAEAASAPVRTLRMIRQAGARAGLALNPGTSVEPYADLLPEVDMLLVMTVEPGFGGQTFLDLVLPKITRSRELITKHGGEVWLQVDGGVSDETIGRCAEAGADVFVAGTAVFGAHDPAAAVEHLRRTAREAAAGR
;
A
#
# COMPACT_ATOMS: atom_id res chain seq x y z
N MET A 1 -3.42 8.81 -13.90
CA MET A 1 -4.08 7.64 -13.28
C MET A 1 -5.21 8.16 -12.40
N ASP A 2 -6.27 7.37 -12.15
CA ASP A 2 -7.35 7.79 -11.24
C ASP A 2 -6.90 7.63 -9.79
N MET A 3 -7.45 8.45 -8.86
CA MET A 3 -7.12 8.39 -7.44
C MET A 3 -7.81 7.16 -6.81
N GLN A 4 -7.04 6.29 -6.17
CA GLN A 4 -7.50 5.03 -5.60
C GLN A 4 -7.34 5.02 -4.09
N ILE A 5 -8.34 4.50 -3.40
CA ILE A 5 -8.33 4.34 -1.94
C ILE A 5 -8.22 2.86 -1.60
N SER A 6 -7.26 2.53 -0.75
CA SER A 6 -6.96 1.19 -0.25
C SER A 6 -7.15 1.16 1.28
N PRO A 7 -8.37 0.86 1.79
CA PRO A 7 -8.59 0.75 3.24
C PRO A 7 -7.70 -0.31 3.87
N SER A 8 -6.95 0.05 4.95
CA SER A 8 -6.08 -0.90 5.65
C SER A 8 -6.82 -1.61 6.77
N LEU A 9 -6.87 -2.94 6.68
CA LEU A 9 -7.43 -3.82 7.71
C LEU A 9 -6.70 -3.75 9.05
N LEU A 10 -5.51 -3.16 9.11
CA LEU A 10 -4.79 -2.96 10.37
C LEU A 10 -5.57 -2.09 11.37
N ALA A 11 -6.49 -1.24 10.88
CA ALA A 11 -7.36 -0.41 11.72
C ALA A 11 -8.76 -0.98 11.95
N ALA A 12 -9.08 -2.14 11.36
CA ALA A 12 -10.35 -2.83 11.50
C ALA A 12 -10.40 -3.74 12.74
N ASP A 13 -11.59 -4.21 13.12
CA ASP A 13 -11.73 -5.24 14.14
C ASP A 13 -11.28 -6.60 13.57
N PHE A 14 -10.14 -7.11 14.04
CA PHE A 14 -9.55 -8.38 13.58
C PHE A 14 -10.43 -9.60 13.84
N ALA A 15 -11.36 -9.52 14.79
CA ALA A 15 -12.34 -10.60 15.04
C ALA A 15 -13.46 -10.60 13.99
N ARG A 16 -13.60 -9.56 13.17
CA ARG A 16 -14.72 -9.36 12.25
C ARG A 16 -14.27 -8.84 10.86
N LEU A 17 -13.11 -9.22 10.38
CA LEU A 17 -12.51 -8.67 9.15
C LEU A 17 -13.44 -8.75 7.93
N ALA A 18 -14.22 -9.83 7.78
CA ALA A 18 -15.19 -9.96 6.69
C ALA A 18 -16.32 -8.92 6.78
N ASP A 19 -16.88 -8.71 7.98
CA ASP A 19 -17.94 -7.71 8.21
C ASP A 19 -17.40 -6.28 7.98
N GLU A 20 -16.21 -5.98 8.48
CA GLU A 20 -15.55 -4.69 8.30
C GLU A 20 -15.29 -4.42 6.79
N THR A 21 -14.78 -5.42 6.07
CA THR A 21 -14.55 -5.31 4.62
C THR A 21 -15.85 -5.05 3.85
N ALA A 22 -16.95 -5.68 4.24
CA ALA A 22 -18.25 -5.48 3.59
C ALA A 22 -18.72 -4.02 3.66
N THR A 23 -18.32 -3.24 4.69
CA THR A 23 -18.68 -1.83 4.82
C THR A 23 -18.07 -0.92 3.73
N VAL A 24 -16.99 -1.35 3.08
CA VAL A 24 -16.27 -0.57 2.06
C VAL A 24 -16.25 -1.23 0.68
N ALA A 25 -16.85 -2.43 0.54
CA ALA A 25 -16.69 -3.27 -0.64
C ALA A 25 -17.15 -2.61 -1.96
N ASP A 26 -18.21 -1.80 -1.91
CA ASP A 26 -18.79 -1.15 -3.10
C ASP A 26 -18.07 0.15 -3.51
N VAL A 27 -17.18 0.67 -2.64
CA VAL A 27 -16.58 2.00 -2.83
C VAL A 27 -15.06 2.00 -2.81
N ALA A 28 -14.41 1.00 -2.21
CA ALA A 28 -12.95 0.89 -2.20
C ALA A 28 -12.42 0.33 -3.52
N ASP A 29 -11.17 0.67 -3.87
CA ASP A 29 -10.50 0.16 -5.06
C ASP A 29 -9.65 -1.09 -4.74
N TRP A 30 -9.15 -1.17 -3.52
CA TRP A 30 -8.31 -2.23 -2.98
C TRP A 30 -8.68 -2.51 -1.53
N LEU A 31 -8.18 -3.63 -0.99
CA LEU A 31 -8.17 -3.90 0.43
C LEU A 31 -6.73 -4.13 0.88
N HIS A 32 -6.20 -3.24 1.72
CA HIS A 32 -4.81 -3.30 2.17
C HIS A 32 -4.64 -4.22 3.37
N ILE A 33 -3.69 -5.14 3.27
CA ILE A 33 -3.40 -6.13 4.32
C ILE A 33 -1.94 -6.01 4.74
N ASP A 34 -1.71 -5.48 5.94
CA ASP A 34 -0.41 -5.31 6.56
C ASP A 34 0.05 -6.61 7.23
N VAL A 35 1.00 -7.29 6.59
CA VAL A 35 1.62 -8.53 7.10
C VAL A 35 2.90 -8.20 7.83
N MET A 36 2.94 -8.47 9.14
CA MET A 36 4.07 -8.16 10.01
C MET A 36 4.53 -9.40 10.76
N ASP A 37 5.85 -9.63 10.83
CA ASP A 37 6.46 -10.86 11.38
C ASP A 37 7.09 -10.69 12.77
N GLY A 38 7.05 -9.49 13.35
CA GLY A 38 7.72 -9.20 14.63
C GLY A 38 9.23 -9.18 14.57
N HIS A 39 9.83 -9.17 13.36
CA HIS A 39 11.28 -9.13 13.14
C HIS A 39 11.69 -7.92 12.30
N PHE A 40 11.12 -7.76 11.10
CA PHE A 40 11.35 -6.57 10.28
C PHE A 40 10.77 -5.32 10.94
N VAL A 41 9.59 -5.46 11.56
CA VAL A 41 8.93 -4.43 12.36
C VAL A 41 8.59 -4.97 13.76
N PRO A 42 8.48 -4.10 14.80
CA PRO A 42 8.24 -4.52 16.18
C PRO A 42 6.75 -4.82 16.46
N ASN A 43 6.05 -5.41 15.51
CA ASN A 43 4.65 -5.80 15.62
C ASN A 43 4.39 -7.10 14.87
N LEU A 44 3.37 -7.83 15.28
CA LEU A 44 2.91 -9.08 14.68
C LEU A 44 1.43 -8.94 14.32
N THR A 45 1.07 -9.22 13.07
CA THR A 45 -0.32 -9.07 12.61
C THR A 45 -0.88 -10.39 12.06
N VAL A 46 -1.21 -10.41 10.79
CA VAL A 46 -1.83 -11.54 10.08
C VAL A 46 -0.85 -12.17 9.11
N GLY A 47 -1.15 -13.38 8.69
CA GLY A 47 -0.34 -14.12 7.73
C GLY A 47 -1.16 -14.68 6.58
N LEU A 48 -0.53 -15.50 5.74
CA LEU A 48 -1.09 -16.11 4.55
C LEU A 48 -2.48 -16.77 4.75
N PRO A 49 -2.76 -17.50 5.87
CA PRO A 49 -4.08 -18.10 6.09
C PRO A 49 -5.22 -17.07 6.16
N VAL A 50 -4.95 -15.86 6.70
CA VAL A 50 -5.95 -14.80 6.76
C VAL A 50 -6.18 -14.20 5.36
N VAL A 51 -5.12 -14.00 4.56
CA VAL A 51 -5.25 -13.53 3.18
C VAL A 51 -6.09 -14.50 2.35
N MET A 52 -5.83 -15.82 2.48
CA MET A 52 -6.62 -16.85 1.80
C MET A 52 -8.09 -16.81 2.22
N ALA A 53 -8.38 -16.68 3.52
CA ALA A 53 -9.74 -16.56 4.02
C ALA A 53 -10.43 -15.30 3.51
N MET A 54 -9.75 -14.15 3.52
CA MET A 54 -10.31 -12.90 3.00
C MET A 54 -10.66 -12.98 1.52
N ARG A 55 -9.86 -13.70 0.72
CA ARG A 55 -10.12 -13.91 -0.71
C ARG A 55 -11.46 -14.62 -0.98
N GLU A 56 -11.96 -15.42 -0.03
CA GLU A 56 -13.25 -16.10 -0.11
C GLU A 56 -14.44 -15.20 0.29
N HIS A 57 -14.16 -14.06 0.94
CA HIS A 57 -15.19 -13.18 1.53
C HIS A 57 -15.31 -11.82 0.83
N THR A 58 -14.45 -11.50 -0.13
CA THR A 58 -14.51 -10.23 -0.87
C THR A 58 -14.06 -10.38 -2.32
N GLU A 59 -14.69 -9.60 -3.19
CA GLU A 59 -14.23 -9.42 -4.59
C GLU A 59 -13.22 -8.27 -4.72
N LEU A 60 -12.99 -7.47 -3.67
CA LEU A 60 -11.97 -6.43 -3.70
C LEU A 60 -10.59 -7.03 -3.98
N PRO A 61 -9.79 -6.39 -4.83
CA PRO A 61 -8.40 -6.78 -5.03
C PRO A 61 -7.62 -6.66 -3.72
N LEU A 62 -6.95 -7.73 -3.29
CA LEU A 62 -6.14 -7.72 -2.07
C LEU A 62 -4.75 -7.16 -2.37
N ASP A 63 -4.38 -6.10 -1.65
CA ASP A 63 -3.09 -5.42 -1.69
C ASP A 63 -2.28 -5.82 -0.45
N CYS A 64 -1.42 -6.83 -0.58
CA CYS A 64 -0.63 -7.38 0.51
C CYS A 64 0.69 -6.64 0.66
N HIS A 65 0.88 -5.97 1.79
CA HIS A 65 2.10 -5.26 2.16
C HIS A 65 2.91 -6.10 3.17
N LEU A 66 4.06 -6.62 2.72
CA LEU A 66 4.88 -7.54 3.48
C LEU A 66 6.00 -6.81 4.25
N MET A 67 5.73 -6.48 5.50
CA MET A 67 6.72 -5.98 6.47
C MET A 67 7.35 -7.14 7.23
N ILE A 68 8.10 -7.97 6.50
CA ILE A 68 8.71 -9.22 6.99
C ILE A 68 10.19 -9.31 6.61
N SER A 69 10.96 -10.08 7.39
CA SER A 69 12.42 -10.19 7.24
C SER A 69 12.88 -11.09 6.09
N ASP A 70 12.01 -11.96 5.55
CA ASP A 70 12.33 -12.85 4.41
C ASP A 70 11.25 -12.75 3.32
N PRO A 71 11.11 -11.57 2.65
CA PRO A 71 10.11 -11.40 1.62
C PRO A 71 10.41 -12.21 0.35
N ASP A 72 11.66 -12.49 0.04
CA ASP A 72 12.07 -13.26 -1.15
C ASP A 72 11.48 -14.67 -1.16
N ARG A 73 11.29 -15.26 0.01
CA ARG A 73 10.65 -16.56 0.19
C ARG A 73 9.14 -16.50 0.09
N TRP A 74 8.54 -15.51 0.79
CA TRP A 74 7.10 -15.51 1.03
C TRP A 74 6.27 -14.78 -0.03
N ALA A 75 6.81 -13.75 -0.67
CA ALA A 75 6.04 -12.92 -1.58
C ALA A 75 5.39 -13.71 -2.75
N PRO A 76 6.07 -14.70 -3.38
CA PRO A 76 5.43 -15.52 -4.40
C PRO A 76 4.25 -16.36 -3.88
N GLU A 77 4.30 -16.80 -2.61
CA GLU A 77 3.21 -17.56 -1.97
C GLU A 77 1.95 -16.71 -1.78
N TYR A 78 2.11 -15.43 -1.39
CA TYR A 78 0.98 -14.48 -1.30
C TYR A 78 0.37 -14.20 -2.67
N ALA A 79 1.20 -14.06 -3.69
CA ALA A 79 0.73 -13.90 -5.07
C ALA A 79 -0.03 -15.14 -5.55
N ALA A 80 0.50 -16.33 -5.33
CA ALA A 80 -0.14 -17.60 -5.67
C ALA A 80 -1.46 -17.85 -4.91
N ALA A 81 -1.58 -17.30 -3.68
CA ALA A 81 -2.80 -17.35 -2.88
C ALA A 81 -3.90 -16.38 -3.37
N GLY A 82 -3.65 -15.60 -4.43
CA GLY A 82 -4.64 -14.73 -5.06
C GLY A 82 -4.59 -13.27 -4.60
N ALA A 83 -3.51 -12.83 -3.96
CA ALA A 83 -3.27 -11.40 -3.80
C ALA A 83 -3.16 -10.73 -5.18
N ALA A 84 -3.83 -9.59 -5.37
CA ALA A 84 -3.81 -8.84 -6.62
C ALA A 84 -2.54 -7.97 -6.74
N ASN A 85 -2.00 -7.54 -5.59
CA ASN A 85 -0.72 -6.86 -5.47
C ASN A 85 0.05 -7.43 -4.28
N VAL A 86 1.36 -7.59 -4.40
CA VAL A 86 2.25 -7.97 -3.30
C VAL A 86 3.42 -7.00 -3.26
N THR A 87 3.52 -6.25 -2.17
CA THR A 87 4.56 -5.24 -1.95
C THR A 87 5.58 -5.75 -0.94
N ILE A 88 6.86 -5.73 -1.33
CA ILE A 88 8.01 -6.09 -0.50
C ILE A 88 8.83 -4.85 -0.15
N HIS A 89 9.42 -4.81 1.03
CA HIS A 89 10.36 -3.75 1.39
C HIS A 89 11.72 -3.93 0.71
N ALA A 90 12.23 -2.87 0.10
CA ALA A 90 13.55 -2.85 -0.51
C ALA A 90 14.65 -3.15 0.52
N GLU A 91 14.43 -2.73 1.76
CA GLU A 91 15.34 -2.92 2.89
C GLU A 91 15.41 -4.37 3.40
N ALA A 92 14.38 -5.18 3.11
CA ALA A 92 14.31 -6.58 3.53
C ALA A 92 14.69 -7.57 2.41
N ALA A 93 14.54 -7.15 1.14
CA ALA A 93 14.75 -8.04 0.01
C ALA A 93 16.25 -8.21 -0.32
N SER A 94 16.74 -9.45 -0.33
CA SER A 94 18.11 -9.79 -0.72
C SER A 94 18.29 -9.87 -2.25
N ALA A 95 17.21 -10.18 -2.98
CA ALA A 95 17.22 -10.35 -4.44
C ALA A 95 15.95 -9.72 -5.07
N PRO A 96 15.74 -8.39 -4.94
CA PRO A 96 14.47 -7.74 -5.29
C PRO A 96 14.05 -7.97 -6.75
N VAL A 97 14.96 -7.92 -7.73
CA VAL A 97 14.62 -8.18 -9.15
C VAL A 97 13.99 -9.56 -9.33
N ARG A 98 14.61 -10.59 -8.75
CA ARG A 98 14.10 -11.96 -8.84
C ARG A 98 12.73 -12.07 -8.18
N THR A 99 12.57 -11.49 -7.00
CA THR A 99 11.34 -11.59 -6.22
C THR A 99 10.18 -10.87 -6.89
N LEU A 100 10.40 -9.65 -7.41
CA LEU A 100 9.39 -8.90 -8.18
C LEU A 100 8.93 -9.70 -9.42
N ARG A 101 9.87 -10.32 -10.16
CA ARG A 101 9.52 -11.19 -11.29
C ARG A 101 8.74 -12.44 -10.89
N MET A 102 9.07 -13.06 -9.76
CA MET A 102 8.33 -14.22 -9.24
C MET A 102 6.90 -13.85 -8.82
N ILE A 103 6.69 -12.68 -8.22
CA ILE A 103 5.37 -12.14 -7.91
C ILE A 103 4.54 -12.01 -9.21
N ARG A 104 5.10 -11.38 -10.25
CA ARG A 104 4.43 -11.23 -11.55
C ARG A 104 4.15 -12.58 -12.22
N GLN A 105 5.08 -13.53 -12.16
CA GLN A 105 4.88 -14.89 -12.70
C GLN A 105 3.76 -15.64 -11.99
N ALA A 106 3.54 -15.38 -10.71
CA ALA A 106 2.43 -15.95 -9.95
C ALA A 106 1.09 -15.22 -10.19
N GLY A 107 1.06 -14.16 -11.01
CA GLY A 107 -0.16 -13.48 -11.46
C GLY A 107 -0.53 -12.21 -10.68
N ALA A 108 0.25 -11.79 -9.70
CA ALA A 108 0.05 -10.55 -8.97
C ALA A 108 0.87 -9.38 -9.54
N ARG A 109 0.48 -8.16 -9.22
CA ARG A 109 1.33 -6.98 -9.41
C ARG A 109 2.47 -6.99 -8.40
N ALA A 110 3.64 -6.54 -8.83
CA ALA A 110 4.84 -6.50 -8.01
C ALA A 110 5.04 -5.10 -7.43
N GLY A 111 4.95 -4.99 -6.10
CA GLY A 111 5.16 -3.75 -5.36
C GLY A 111 6.53 -3.69 -4.70
N LEU A 112 7.11 -2.49 -4.64
CA LEU A 112 8.34 -2.19 -3.90
C LEU A 112 8.07 -1.08 -2.90
N ALA A 113 8.31 -1.32 -1.62
CA ALA A 113 8.16 -0.34 -0.54
C ALA A 113 9.50 0.26 -0.11
N LEU A 114 9.49 1.53 0.28
CA LEU A 114 10.62 2.27 0.82
C LEU A 114 10.24 2.93 2.15
N ASN A 115 11.04 2.67 3.19
CA ASN A 115 10.90 3.32 4.50
C ASN A 115 11.10 4.85 4.39
N PRO A 116 10.63 5.65 5.37
CA PRO A 116 10.78 7.11 5.34
C PRO A 116 12.22 7.56 5.12
N GLY A 117 13.19 6.90 5.74
CA GLY A 117 14.61 7.22 5.64
C GLY A 117 15.31 6.70 4.38
N THR A 118 14.67 5.87 3.55
CA THR A 118 15.27 5.26 2.36
C THR A 118 15.02 6.12 1.14
N SER A 119 16.08 6.54 0.44
CA SER A 119 16.00 7.29 -0.82
C SER A 119 15.49 6.42 -1.96
N VAL A 120 14.74 7.02 -2.91
CA VAL A 120 14.20 6.33 -4.08
C VAL A 120 15.23 6.18 -5.22
N GLU A 121 16.19 7.08 -5.31
CA GLU A 121 17.15 7.17 -6.40
C GLU A 121 17.95 5.87 -6.65
N PRO A 122 18.42 5.13 -5.62
CA PRO A 122 19.12 3.86 -5.82
C PRO A 122 18.27 2.77 -6.48
N TYR A 123 16.94 2.92 -6.46
CA TYR A 123 15.99 1.94 -7.00
C TYR A 123 15.39 2.36 -8.36
N ALA A 124 15.88 3.46 -8.95
CA ALA A 124 15.37 3.96 -10.23
C ALA A 124 15.46 2.90 -11.35
N ASP A 125 16.54 2.14 -11.40
CA ASP A 125 16.73 1.08 -12.40
C ASP A 125 15.83 -0.15 -12.17
N LEU A 126 15.17 -0.26 -10.99
CA LEU A 126 14.19 -1.31 -10.70
C LEU A 126 12.77 -0.95 -11.16
N LEU A 127 12.48 0.31 -11.45
CA LEU A 127 11.12 0.75 -11.82
C LEU A 127 10.49 -0.05 -12.97
N PRO A 128 11.22 -0.53 -14.00
CA PRO A 128 10.65 -1.40 -15.03
C PRO A 128 10.14 -2.77 -14.52
N GLU A 129 10.62 -3.20 -13.35
CA GLU A 129 10.19 -4.45 -12.69
C GLU A 129 9.07 -4.21 -11.65
N VAL A 130 8.64 -2.96 -11.45
CA VAL A 130 7.69 -2.54 -10.41
C VAL A 130 6.38 -2.12 -11.05
N ASP A 131 5.25 -2.61 -10.51
CA ASP A 131 3.90 -2.19 -10.90
C ASP A 131 3.33 -1.17 -9.89
N MET A 132 3.82 -1.20 -8.64
CA MET A 132 3.43 -0.27 -7.58
C MET A 132 4.65 0.10 -6.71
N LEU A 133 4.97 1.38 -6.62
CA LEU A 133 5.97 1.91 -5.70
C LEU A 133 5.27 2.48 -4.47
N LEU A 134 5.54 1.88 -3.30
CA LEU A 134 5.00 2.32 -2.02
C LEU A 134 6.02 3.19 -1.28
N VAL A 135 5.65 4.42 -0.97
CA VAL A 135 6.42 5.30 -0.07
C VAL A 135 5.75 5.29 1.29
N MET A 136 6.47 4.75 2.30
CA MET A 136 6.03 4.84 3.68
C MET A 136 6.05 6.29 4.15
N THR A 137 4.95 6.73 4.73
CA THR A 137 4.77 8.08 5.26
C THR A 137 4.78 8.12 6.79
N VAL A 138 5.04 6.97 7.39
CA VAL A 138 5.38 6.74 8.81
C VAL A 138 6.45 5.65 8.88
N GLU A 139 7.12 5.46 10.02
CA GLU A 139 7.91 4.24 10.23
C GLU A 139 6.97 3.03 10.27
N PRO A 140 7.26 1.95 9.48
CA PRO A 140 6.37 0.79 9.42
C PRO A 140 6.25 0.07 10.78
N GLY A 141 5.09 -0.58 11.03
CA GLY A 141 4.87 -1.44 12.19
C GLY A 141 3.61 -1.15 13.00
N PHE A 142 3.07 0.06 13.01
CA PHE A 142 1.86 0.39 13.78
C PHE A 142 0.91 1.29 12.98
N GLY A 143 -0.39 1.08 13.18
CA GLY A 143 -1.42 1.98 12.67
C GLY A 143 -1.57 3.24 13.54
N GLY A 144 -2.28 4.25 13.02
CA GLY A 144 -2.63 5.47 13.76
C GLY A 144 -1.47 6.42 14.06
N GLN A 145 -0.35 6.29 13.38
CA GLN A 145 0.81 7.16 13.54
C GLN A 145 0.62 8.52 12.84
N THR A 146 1.32 9.53 13.35
CA THR A 146 1.35 10.87 12.75
C THR A 146 2.15 10.85 11.45
N PHE A 147 1.58 11.42 10.39
CA PHE A 147 2.20 11.59 9.08
C PHE A 147 3.53 12.34 9.16
N LEU A 148 4.53 11.88 8.42
CA LEU A 148 5.87 12.47 8.37
C LEU A 148 6.01 13.41 7.16
N ASP A 149 5.89 14.70 7.35
CA ASP A 149 5.99 15.71 6.29
C ASP A 149 7.30 15.65 5.49
N LEU A 150 8.37 15.15 6.09
CA LEU A 150 9.67 14.99 5.46
C LEU A 150 9.67 14.07 4.23
N VAL A 151 8.62 13.25 4.06
CA VAL A 151 8.52 12.33 2.91
C VAL A 151 7.86 12.95 1.67
N LEU A 152 7.16 14.07 1.78
CA LEU A 152 6.51 14.74 0.65
C LEU A 152 7.48 15.00 -0.53
N PRO A 153 8.70 15.53 -0.31
CA PRO A 153 9.67 15.68 -1.39
C PRO A 153 10.09 14.33 -2.02
N LYS A 154 10.07 13.23 -1.26
CA LYS A 154 10.36 11.90 -1.81
C LYS A 154 9.23 11.41 -2.72
N ILE A 155 7.97 11.65 -2.35
CA ILE A 155 6.81 11.32 -3.21
C ILE A 155 6.96 12.04 -4.57
N THR A 156 7.30 13.34 -4.56
CA THR A 156 7.51 14.11 -5.79
C THR A 156 8.64 13.53 -6.65
N ARG A 157 9.82 13.27 -6.06
CA ARG A 157 10.94 12.65 -6.79
C ARG A 157 10.60 11.25 -7.31
N SER A 158 9.82 10.47 -6.56
CA SER A 158 9.34 9.15 -6.99
C SER A 158 8.48 9.27 -8.24
N ARG A 159 7.56 10.23 -8.29
CA ARG A 159 6.72 10.51 -9.47
C ARG A 159 7.56 10.96 -10.66
N GLU A 160 8.54 11.82 -10.45
CA GLU A 160 9.47 12.28 -11.50
C GLU A 160 10.26 11.10 -12.10
N LEU A 161 10.78 10.21 -11.26
CA LEU A 161 11.50 9.01 -11.69
C LEU A 161 10.59 8.05 -12.46
N ILE A 162 9.38 7.77 -11.97
CA ILE A 162 8.39 6.95 -12.68
C ILE A 162 8.10 7.53 -14.07
N THR A 163 7.85 8.83 -14.15
CA THR A 163 7.58 9.52 -15.43
C THR A 163 8.76 9.44 -16.37
N LYS A 164 9.98 9.62 -15.86
CA LYS A 164 11.23 9.56 -16.64
C LYS A 164 11.49 8.16 -17.20
N HIS A 165 11.19 7.11 -16.46
CA HIS A 165 11.41 5.73 -16.90
C HIS A 165 10.28 5.17 -17.79
N GLY A 166 9.19 5.95 -18.02
CA GLY A 166 8.14 5.63 -18.99
C GLY A 166 7.20 4.50 -18.57
N GLY A 167 7.13 4.19 -17.27
CA GLY A 167 6.30 3.10 -16.75
C GLY A 167 4.90 3.54 -16.31
N GLU A 168 3.96 2.59 -16.32
CA GLU A 168 2.64 2.73 -15.70
C GLU A 168 2.68 2.26 -14.23
N VAL A 169 3.66 2.79 -13.46
CA VAL A 169 3.84 2.43 -12.05
C VAL A 169 2.90 3.26 -11.19
N TRP A 170 2.08 2.62 -10.40
CA TRP A 170 1.27 3.26 -9.37
C TRP A 170 2.15 3.77 -8.24
N LEU A 171 1.94 5.00 -7.79
CA LEU A 171 2.63 5.56 -6.64
C LEU A 171 1.71 5.55 -5.43
N GLN A 172 1.97 4.61 -4.52
CA GLN A 172 1.20 4.41 -3.30
C GLN A 172 1.87 5.10 -2.11
N VAL A 173 1.05 5.58 -1.18
CA VAL A 173 1.48 6.10 0.13
C VAL A 173 0.77 5.37 1.25
N ASP A 174 1.50 5.07 2.33
CA ASP A 174 0.97 4.39 3.51
C ASP A 174 1.51 4.99 4.80
N GLY A 175 0.58 5.32 5.69
CA GLY A 175 0.84 5.84 7.03
C GLY A 175 0.33 7.26 7.27
N GLY A 176 -0.58 7.44 8.22
CA GLY A 176 -1.13 8.74 8.62
C GLY A 176 -1.94 9.45 7.53
N VAL A 177 -2.45 8.69 6.54
CA VAL A 177 -3.34 9.24 5.51
C VAL A 177 -4.70 9.56 6.12
N SER A 178 -5.10 10.81 5.96
CA SER A 178 -6.34 11.39 6.50
C SER A 178 -6.82 12.51 5.58
N ASP A 179 -7.96 13.13 5.92
CA ASP A 179 -8.48 14.32 5.22
C ASP A 179 -7.46 15.47 5.17
N GLU A 180 -6.61 15.60 6.22
CA GLU A 180 -5.60 16.67 6.32
C GLU A 180 -4.34 16.41 5.48
N THR A 181 -4.05 15.14 5.15
CA THR A 181 -2.78 14.75 4.54
C THR A 181 -2.91 14.23 3.10
N ILE A 182 -4.06 13.65 2.73
CA ILE A 182 -4.28 13.00 1.43
C ILE A 182 -4.11 13.98 0.26
N GLY A 183 -4.63 15.20 0.39
CA GLY A 183 -4.50 16.25 -0.65
C GLY A 183 -3.02 16.56 -0.93
N ARG A 184 -2.20 16.70 0.11
CA ARG A 184 -0.77 16.97 0.02
C ARG A 184 0.00 15.82 -0.65
N CYS A 185 -0.38 14.57 -0.35
CA CYS A 185 0.19 13.39 -1.01
C CYS A 185 -0.21 13.35 -2.49
N ALA A 186 -1.47 13.66 -2.79
CA ALA A 186 -1.97 13.74 -4.14
C ALA A 186 -1.27 14.84 -4.94
N GLU A 187 -1.09 16.04 -4.41
CA GLU A 187 -0.31 17.13 -4.99
C GLU A 187 1.15 16.73 -5.24
N ALA A 188 1.76 15.96 -4.32
CA ALA A 188 3.13 15.47 -4.48
C ALA A 188 3.29 14.37 -5.54
N GLY A 189 2.19 13.75 -6.00
CA GLY A 189 2.25 12.79 -7.10
C GLY A 189 1.71 11.39 -6.79
N ALA A 190 1.20 11.13 -5.59
CA ALA A 190 0.60 9.84 -5.26
C ALA A 190 -0.71 9.59 -6.01
N ASP A 191 -0.99 8.32 -6.33
CA ASP A 191 -2.20 7.85 -7.01
C ASP A 191 -3.03 6.92 -6.11
N VAL A 192 -2.39 6.17 -5.21
CA VAL A 192 -3.01 5.16 -4.34
C VAL A 192 -2.75 5.53 -2.88
N PHE A 193 -3.81 5.52 -2.08
CA PHE A 193 -3.77 6.01 -0.70
C PHE A 193 -4.24 4.92 0.26
N VAL A 194 -3.32 4.44 1.10
CA VAL A 194 -3.66 3.50 2.17
C VAL A 194 -4.20 4.28 3.36
N ALA A 195 -5.45 4.03 3.72
CA ALA A 195 -6.13 4.73 4.80
C ALA A 195 -6.73 3.71 5.80
N GLY A 196 -6.22 3.70 7.02
CA GLY A 196 -6.71 2.83 8.10
C GLY A 196 -7.75 3.54 8.96
N THR A 197 -7.30 4.20 10.03
CA THR A 197 -8.16 4.86 11.03
C THR A 197 -9.11 5.90 10.43
N ALA A 198 -8.70 6.58 9.36
CA ALA A 198 -9.56 7.55 8.66
C ALA A 198 -10.78 6.91 8.00
N VAL A 199 -10.73 5.58 7.74
CA VAL A 199 -11.85 4.81 7.17
C VAL A 199 -12.55 4.01 8.25
N PHE A 200 -11.89 3.01 8.86
CA PHE A 200 -12.53 2.10 9.82
C PHE A 200 -12.81 2.73 11.19
N GLY A 201 -12.22 3.89 11.51
CA GLY A 201 -12.58 4.69 12.68
C GLY A 201 -13.76 5.66 12.44
N ALA A 202 -14.24 5.80 11.21
CA ALA A 202 -15.36 6.67 10.88
C ALA A 202 -16.71 6.01 11.24
N HIS A 203 -17.75 6.84 11.49
CA HIS A 203 -19.11 6.34 11.70
C HIS A 203 -19.67 5.66 10.43
N ASP A 204 -19.26 6.13 9.25
CA ASP A 204 -19.63 5.59 7.93
C ASP A 204 -18.35 5.40 7.11
N PRO A 205 -17.78 4.17 7.09
CA PRO A 205 -16.56 3.89 6.35
C PRO A 205 -16.67 4.12 4.84
N ALA A 206 -17.83 3.79 4.24
CA ALA A 206 -18.04 4.01 2.81
C ALA A 206 -18.01 5.50 2.46
N ALA A 207 -18.72 6.33 3.22
CA ALA A 207 -18.68 7.79 3.04
C ALA A 207 -17.28 8.37 3.26
N ALA A 208 -16.48 7.82 4.18
CA ALA A 208 -15.10 8.22 4.40
C ALA A 208 -14.21 7.92 3.18
N VAL A 209 -14.33 6.74 2.57
CA VAL A 209 -13.61 6.38 1.33
C VAL A 209 -13.94 7.35 0.21
N GLU A 210 -15.23 7.65 -0.04
CA GLU A 210 -15.65 8.58 -1.08
C GLU A 210 -15.17 10.01 -0.82
N HIS A 211 -15.18 10.44 0.44
CA HIS A 211 -14.67 11.76 0.84
C HIS A 211 -13.17 11.86 0.56
N LEU A 212 -12.37 10.91 1.01
CA LEU A 212 -10.92 10.88 0.78
C LEU A 212 -10.59 10.89 -0.71
N ARG A 213 -11.29 10.08 -1.52
CA ARG A 213 -11.10 10.06 -2.97
C ARG A 213 -11.38 11.42 -3.60
N ARG A 214 -12.45 12.09 -3.19
CA ARG A 214 -12.80 13.42 -3.70
C ARG A 214 -11.72 14.44 -3.33
N THR A 215 -11.28 14.49 -2.06
CA THR A 215 -10.21 15.38 -1.59
C THR A 215 -8.91 15.17 -2.40
N ALA A 216 -8.53 13.91 -2.65
CA ALA A 216 -7.36 13.60 -3.47
C ALA A 216 -7.49 14.09 -4.93
N ARG A 217 -8.66 13.88 -5.55
CA ARG A 217 -8.92 14.33 -6.94
C ARG A 217 -8.88 15.85 -7.06
N GLU A 218 -9.51 16.56 -6.13
CA GLU A 218 -9.53 18.03 -6.11
C GLU A 218 -8.12 18.61 -5.99
N ALA A 219 -7.29 18.05 -5.10
CA ALA A 219 -5.92 18.46 -4.92
C ALA A 219 -5.06 18.18 -6.16
N ALA A 220 -5.20 17.00 -6.78
CA ALA A 220 -4.46 16.64 -7.97
C ALA A 220 -4.83 17.47 -9.22
N ALA A 221 -6.06 17.98 -9.32
CA ALA A 221 -6.50 18.81 -10.45
C ALA A 221 -5.81 20.19 -10.48
N GLY A 222 -5.14 20.59 -9.41
CA GLY A 222 -4.38 21.84 -9.30
C GLY A 222 -2.93 21.76 -9.80
N ARG A 223 -2.47 20.61 -10.32
CA ARG A 223 -1.10 20.39 -10.84
C ARG A 223 -0.87 20.91 -12.23
#